data_55d58b8fa957a07c8acd90c9652f4071
#
_entry.id   55d58b8fa957a07c8acd90c9652f4071
#
_cell.length_a   1.000
_cell.length_b   1.000
_cell.length_c   1.000
_cell.angle_alpha   90.00
_cell.angle_beta   90.00
_cell.angle_gamma   90.00
#
_symmetry.space_group_name_H-M   'P 1'
#
loop_
_entity.id
_entity.type
_entity.pdbx_description
1 polymer ?
#
loop_
_entity_poly.entity_id
_entity_poly.type
_entity_poly.pdbx_seq_one_letter_code
_entity_poly.pdbx_strand_id
1 'polypeptide(L)'
;MSNSPLVSIITVAFNSEKTICHTIESVLTQTYDNIEYWIIDGDSRDRTVEIAESYRVQMENKGIHYYILSEPDGGLYDAMNKGIRKATGEIIGIINSDDWYEPEAVETAVDTFHMTGCDLMYANIRMHKANGSPFVKPARSRRFQTSRDWNHPTTFVKAE
;
A
#
# COMPACT_ATOMS: atom_id res chain seq x y z
N MET A 1 -26.95 -1.88 6.70
CA MET A 1 -25.69 -1.15 6.98
C MET A 1 -24.65 -1.80 6.09
N SER A 2 -24.14 -1.14 5.08
CA SER A 2 -23.03 -1.67 4.28
C SER A 2 -21.83 -1.78 5.20
N ASN A 3 -21.42 -3.01 5.49
CA ASN A 3 -20.20 -3.24 6.27
C ASN A 3 -19.03 -2.82 5.39
N SER A 4 -18.43 -1.67 5.64
CA SER A 4 -17.22 -1.23 4.93
C SER A 4 -16.06 -2.08 5.42
N PRO A 5 -15.49 -3.00 4.60
CA PRO A 5 -14.45 -3.92 5.04
C PRO A 5 -13.21 -3.14 5.52
N LEU A 6 -12.52 -3.67 6.54
CA LEU A 6 -11.24 -3.12 6.94
C LEU A 6 -10.20 -3.44 5.85
N VAL A 7 -9.48 -2.42 5.39
CA VAL A 7 -8.40 -2.57 4.41
C VAL A 7 -7.06 -2.35 5.09
N SER A 8 -6.22 -3.38 5.12
CA SER A 8 -4.84 -3.26 5.60
C SER A 8 -3.92 -2.82 4.46
N ILE A 9 -3.33 -1.65 4.59
CA ILE A 9 -2.25 -1.18 3.71
C ILE A 9 -0.92 -1.46 4.39
N ILE A 10 0.04 -2.01 3.65
CA ILE A 10 1.38 -2.33 4.14
C ILE A 10 2.39 -1.57 3.28
N THR A 11 3.20 -0.72 3.89
CA THR A 11 4.38 -0.13 3.25
C THR A 11 5.63 -0.77 3.80
N VAL A 12 6.48 -1.29 2.92
CA VAL A 12 7.81 -1.79 3.27
C VAL A 12 8.85 -0.73 2.98
N ALA A 13 9.75 -0.47 3.93
CA ALA A 13 10.72 0.61 3.88
C ALA A 13 12.11 0.18 4.34
N PHE A 14 13.14 0.68 3.66
CA PHE A 14 14.53 0.58 4.09
C PHE A 14 15.33 1.76 3.52
N ASN A 15 15.83 2.64 4.40
CA ASN A 15 16.56 3.86 4.05
C ASN A 15 15.81 4.71 2.99
N SER A 16 14.56 5.02 3.27
CA SER A 16 13.61 5.65 2.35
C SER A 16 13.27 7.11 2.71
N GLU A 17 14.12 7.81 3.46
CA GLU A 17 13.87 9.19 3.95
C GLU A 17 13.48 10.20 2.85
N LYS A 18 13.87 9.95 1.59
CA LYS A 18 13.60 10.84 0.46
C LYS A 18 12.23 10.67 -0.17
N THR A 19 11.58 9.51 0.04
CA THR A 19 10.38 9.11 -0.70
C THR A 19 9.20 8.76 0.18
N ILE A 20 9.45 8.21 1.37
CA ILE A 20 8.41 7.65 2.24
C ILE A 20 7.30 8.64 2.60
N CYS A 21 7.58 9.96 2.68
CA CYS A 21 6.57 10.97 2.96
C CYS A 21 5.46 10.97 1.90
N HIS A 22 5.79 10.84 0.60
CA HIS A 22 4.80 10.79 -0.48
C HIS A 22 3.92 9.55 -0.39
N THR A 23 4.51 8.41 -0.04
CA THR A 23 3.75 7.16 0.18
C THR A 23 2.78 7.31 1.35
N ILE A 24 3.24 7.83 2.49
CA ILE A 24 2.40 8.04 3.69
C ILE A 24 1.27 9.03 3.40
N GLU A 25 1.57 10.15 2.75
CA GLU A 25 0.58 11.16 2.36
C GLU A 25 -0.48 10.58 1.41
N SER A 26 -0.10 9.68 0.51
CA SER A 26 -1.04 9.04 -0.41
C SER A 26 -2.03 8.12 0.30
N VAL A 27 -1.64 7.50 1.41
CA VAL A 27 -2.53 6.71 2.27
C VAL A 27 -3.39 7.62 3.15
N LEU A 28 -2.81 8.67 3.71
CA LEU A 28 -3.52 9.66 4.53
C LEU A 28 -4.65 10.36 3.74
N THR A 29 -4.47 10.58 2.45
CA THR A 29 -5.43 11.29 1.59
C THR A 29 -6.44 10.39 0.87
N GLN A 30 -6.47 9.08 1.18
CA GLN A 30 -7.48 8.18 0.59
C GLN A 30 -8.90 8.63 0.93
N THR A 31 -9.82 8.45 -0.02
CA THR A 31 -11.26 8.72 0.17
C THR A 31 -11.95 7.66 1.02
N TYR A 32 -11.36 6.48 1.13
CA TYR A 32 -11.85 5.39 1.97
C TYR A 32 -11.36 5.54 3.41
N ASP A 33 -12.23 5.39 4.40
CA ASP A 33 -11.92 5.74 5.80
C ASP A 33 -11.54 4.53 6.66
N ASN A 34 -12.02 3.31 6.35
CA ASN A 34 -11.78 2.13 7.21
C ASN A 34 -10.45 1.45 6.86
N ILE A 35 -9.34 2.08 7.23
CA ILE A 35 -7.97 1.67 6.91
C ILE A 35 -7.18 1.34 8.17
N GLU A 36 -6.46 0.21 8.11
CA GLU A 36 -5.33 -0.13 8.96
C GLU A 36 -4.05 0.07 8.14
N TYR A 37 -3.09 0.84 8.64
CA TYR A 37 -1.86 1.14 7.91
C TYR A 37 -0.62 0.71 8.68
N TRP A 38 0.14 -0.21 8.09
CA TRP A 38 1.39 -0.73 8.61
C TRP A 38 2.59 -0.21 7.83
N ILE A 39 3.57 0.38 8.53
CA ILE A 39 4.92 0.60 8.00
C ILE A 39 5.83 -0.46 8.58
N ILE A 40 6.45 -1.25 7.73
CA ILE A 40 7.42 -2.28 8.07
C ILE A 40 8.78 -1.80 7.60
N ASP A 41 9.58 -1.36 8.55
CA ASP A 41 10.91 -0.82 8.33
C ASP A 41 11.98 -1.85 8.66
N GLY A 42 12.93 -2.04 7.75
CA GLY A 42 14.02 -3.01 7.82
C GLY A 42 15.22 -2.55 8.63
N ASP A 43 15.01 -1.84 9.76
CA ASP A 43 16.07 -1.25 10.59
C ASP A 43 16.85 -0.14 9.84
N SER A 44 16.12 0.83 9.31
CA SER A 44 16.68 2.00 8.59
C SER A 44 17.61 2.81 9.50
N ARG A 45 18.68 3.35 8.89
CA ARG A 45 19.69 4.17 9.59
C ARG A 45 19.61 5.65 9.23
N ASP A 46 18.71 6.00 8.35
CA ASP A 46 18.37 7.38 7.96
C ASP A 46 17.13 7.87 8.74
N ARG A 47 16.51 8.93 8.27
CA ARG A 47 15.32 9.52 8.93
C ARG A 47 14.00 8.84 8.58
N THR A 48 14.00 7.66 7.98
CA THR A 48 12.78 6.96 7.53
C THR A 48 11.76 6.80 8.66
N VAL A 49 12.19 6.24 9.80
CA VAL A 49 11.30 5.99 10.96
C VAL A 49 10.86 7.30 11.60
N GLU A 50 11.76 8.29 11.74
CA GLU A 50 11.43 9.62 12.27
C GLU A 50 10.34 10.31 11.44
N ILE A 51 10.46 10.24 10.11
CA ILE A 51 9.44 10.78 9.19
C ILE A 51 8.13 10.04 9.37
N ALA A 52 8.14 8.72 9.39
CA ALA A 52 6.93 7.92 9.58
C ALA A 52 6.22 8.26 10.90
N GLU A 53 6.95 8.37 12.00
CA GLU A 53 6.38 8.73 13.30
C GLU A 53 5.76 10.15 13.32
N SER A 54 6.28 11.07 12.53
CA SER A 54 5.75 12.44 12.46
C SER A 54 4.31 12.54 11.92
N TYR A 55 3.81 11.51 11.23
CA TYR A 55 2.45 11.44 10.70
C TYR A 55 1.42 10.82 11.68
N ARG A 56 1.85 10.28 12.82
CA ARG A 56 0.98 9.56 13.77
C ARG A 56 -0.28 10.33 14.15
N VAL A 57 -0.13 11.58 14.58
CA VAL A 57 -1.26 12.43 14.98
C VAL A 57 -2.23 12.69 13.82
N GLN A 58 -1.72 12.86 12.61
CA GLN A 58 -2.56 13.10 11.42
C GLN A 58 -3.35 11.83 11.05
N MET A 59 -2.72 10.64 11.12
CA MET A 59 -3.37 9.36 10.89
C MET A 59 -4.47 9.09 11.92
N GLU A 60 -4.19 9.28 13.21
CA GLU A 60 -5.16 9.14 14.30
C GLU A 60 -6.34 10.09 14.13
N ASN A 61 -6.11 11.36 13.79
CA ASN A 61 -7.17 12.34 13.55
C ASN A 61 -8.05 11.98 12.34
N LYS A 62 -7.50 11.30 11.35
CA LYS A 62 -8.26 10.76 10.22
C LYS A 62 -9.01 9.47 10.56
N GLY A 63 -8.72 8.84 11.70
CA GLY A 63 -9.31 7.55 12.10
C GLY A 63 -8.60 6.33 11.50
N ILE A 64 -7.42 6.50 10.91
CA ILE A 64 -6.60 5.40 10.39
C ILE A 64 -5.87 4.72 11.54
N HIS A 65 -5.99 3.40 11.65
CA HIS A 65 -5.21 2.59 12.58
C HIS A 65 -3.77 2.49 12.10
N TYR A 66 -2.87 3.28 12.69
CA TYR A 66 -1.51 3.46 12.20
C TYR A 66 -0.45 2.78 13.07
N TYR A 67 0.36 1.92 12.46
CA TYR A 67 1.39 1.11 13.13
C TYR A 67 2.73 1.19 12.40
N ILE A 68 3.81 1.22 13.16
CA ILE A 68 5.18 1.20 12.67
C ILE A 68 5.92 0.06 13.39
N LEU A 69 6.52 -0.84 12.61
CA LEU A 69 7.40 -1.89 13.08
C LEU A 69 8.77 -1.69 12.43
N SER A 70 9.77 -1.34 13.22
CA SER A 70 11.16 -1.21 12.76
C SER A 70 12.02 -2.28 13.43
N GLU A 71 12.53 -3.20 12.63
CA GLU A 71 13.42 -4.29 13.08
C GLU A 71 14.18 -4.87 11.87
N PRO A 72 15.37 -5.46 12.06
CA PRO A 72 16.09 -6.12 11.00
C PRO A 72 15.25 -7.17 10.26
N ASP A 73 15.40 -7.24 8.95
CA ASP A 73 14.73 -8.23 8.10
C ASP A 73 15.69 -8.92 7.13
N GLY A 74 15.19 -9.97 6.48
CA GLY A 74 15.88 -10.72 5.43
C GLY A 74 15.70 -10.11 4.03
N GLY A 75 15.26 -8.84 3.92
CA GLY A 75 15.00 -8.12 2.68
C GLY A 75 13.50 -7.96 2.38
N LEU A 76 13.22 -7.34 1.24
CA LEU A 76 11.88 -6.88 0.83
C LEU A 76 10.74 -7.88 1.09
N TYR A 77 10.92 -9.13 0.70
CA TYR A 77 9.87 -10.15 0.85
C TYR A 77 9.67 -10.59 2.31
N ASP A 78 10.70 -10.54 3.15
CA ASP A 78 10.55 -10.80 4.57
C ASP A 78 9.77 -9.67 5.25
N ALA A 79 10.08 -8.42 4.92
CA ALA A 79 9.31 -7.25 5.37
C ALA A 79 7.83 -7.35 4.94
N MET A 80 7.54 -7.68 3.68
CA MET A 80 6.17 -7.91 3.20
C MET A 80 5.46 -9.00 4.01
N ASN A 81 6.11 -10.14 4.23
CA ASN A 81 5.56 -11.23 5.02
C ASN A 81 5.32 -10.86 6.49
N LYS A 82 6.18 -10.02 7.08
CA LYS A 82 5.96 -9.48 8.43
C LYS A 82 4.68 -8.63 8.45
N GLY A 83 4.50 -7.74 7.48
CA GLY A 83 3.31 -6.91 7.35
C GLY A 83 2.04 -7.74 7.15
N ILE A 84 2.05 -8.73 6.26
CA ILE A 84 0.91 -9.63 6.02
C ILE A 84 0.50 -10.37 7.31
N ARG A 85 1.47 -10.85 8.11
CA ARG A 85 1.17 -11.51 9.39
C ARG A 85 0.59 -10.57 10.45
N LYS A 86 0.77 -9.26 10.32
CA LYS A 86 0.24 -8.24 11.22
C LYS A 86 -1.11 -7.69 10.76
N ALA A 87 -1.39 -7.75 9.47
CA ALA A 87 -2.63 -7.26 8.88
C ALA A 87 -3.84 -7.99 9.45
N THR A 88 -4.89 -7.22 9.79
CA THR A 88 -6.16 -7.75 10.33
C THR A 88 -7.34 -7.43 9.42
N GLY A 89 -7.13 -6.68 8.36
CA GLY A 89 -8.16 -6.30 7.40
C GLY A 89 -8.60 -7.45 6.49
N GLU A 90 -9.82 -7.34 6.00
CA GLU A 90 -10.42 -8.28 5.03
C GLU A 90 -9.79 -8.16 3.63
N ILE A 91 -9.18 -7.02 3.34
CA ILE A 91 -8.47 -6.75 2.08
C ILE A 91 -7.07 -6.25 2.43
N ILE A 92 -6.07 -6.75 1.71
CA ILE A 92 -4.66 -6.37 1.91
C ILE A 92 -4.12 -5.76 0.63
N GLY A 93 -3.51 -4.57 0.74
CA GLY A 93 -2.72 -3.91 -0.29
C GLY A 93 -1.28 -3.69 0.19
N ILE A 94 -0.30 -3.89 -0.70
CA ILE A 94 1.12 -3.65 -0.39
C ILE A 94 1.65 -2.60 -1.36
N ILE A 95 2.27 -1.55 -0.81
CA ILE A 95 2.88 -0.47 -1.56
C ILE A 95 4.31 -0.21 -1.07
N ASN A 96 5.26 -0.05 -1.98
CA ASN A 96 6.63 0.27 -1.61
C ASN A 96 6.78 1.73 -1.16
N SER A 97 7.83 2.04 -0.42
CA SER A 97 8.09 3.37 0.15
C SER A 97 8.51 4.45 -0.86
N ASP A 98 8.52 4.13 -2.16
CA ASP A 98 8.78 5.04 -3.28
C ASP A 98 7.63 5.11 -4.30
N ASP A 99 6.54 4.39 -4.02
CA ASP A 99 5.29 4.42 -4.78
C ASP A 99 4.19 5.19 -4.01
N TRP A 100 3.12 5.60 -4.69
CA TRP A 100 1.95 6.24 -4.06
C TRP A 100 0.65 5.89 -4.77
N TYR A 101 -0.44 5.93 -4.01
CA TYR A 101 -1.80 5.72 -4.50
C TYR A 101 -2.43 7.04 -5.01
N GLU A 102 -3.30 6.93 -6.02
CA GLU A 102 -4.26 7.99 -6.32
C GLU A 102 -5.32 8.02 -5.20
N PRO A 103 -5.98 9.17 -4.94
CA PRO A 103 -6.87 9.33 -3.78
C PRO A 103 -8.01 8.31 -3.67
N GLU A 104 -8.55 7.83 -4.80
CA GLU A 104 -9.67 6.88 -4.85
C GLU A 104 -9.22 5.42 -5.00
N ALA A 105 -7.93 5.11 -4.84
CA ALA A 105 -7.40 3.78 -5.14
C ALA A 105 -7.99 2.70 -4.22
N VAL A 106 -8.07 2.95 -2.91
CA VAL A 106 -8.60 1.98 -1.95
C VAL A 106 -10.12 1.83 -2.10
N GLU A 107 -10.85 2.91 -2.27
CA GLU A 107 -12.29 2.88 -2.53
C GLU A 107 -12.62 2.10 -3.81
N THR A 108 -11.88 2.35 -4.90
CA THR A 108 -12.01 1.60 -6.16
C THR A 108 -11.73 0.11 -5.97
N ALA A 109 -10.77 -0.24 -5.13
CA ALA A 109 -10.47 -1.64 -4.82
C ALA A 109 -11.65 -2.30 -4.09
N VAL A 110 -12.16 -1.67 -3.03
CA VAL A 110 -13.30 -2.17 -2.25
C VAL A 110 -14.54 -2.35 -3.14
N ASP A 111 -14.87 -1.35 -3.95
CA ASP A 111 -16.00 -1.42 -4.88
C ASP A 111 -15.84 -2.57 -5.89
N THR A 112 -14.62 -2.77 -6.39
CA THR A 112 -14.33 -3.88 -7.32
C THR A 112 -14.58 -5.23 -6.67
N PHE A 113 -14.11 -5.44 -5.43
CA PHE A 113 -14.37 -6.68 -4.69
C PHE A 113 -15.86 -6.90 -4.44
N HIS A 114 -16.60 -5.85 -4.06
CA HIS A 114 -18.05 -5.93 -3.85
C HIS A 114 -18.81 -6.26 -5.14
N MET A 115 -18.47 -5.61 -6.26
CA MET A 115 -19.19 -5.77 -7.52
C MET A 115 -18.90 -7.11 -8.21
N THR A 116 -17.67 -7.61 -8.09
CA THR A 116 -17.23 -8.77 -8.88
C THR A 116 -17.12 -10.05 -8.07
N GLY A 117 -16.99 -9.94 -6.75
CA GLY A 117 -16.72 -11.08 -5.86
C GLY A 117 -15.35 -11.73 -6.06
N CYS A 118 -14.43 -11.07 -6.77
CA CYS A 118 -13.08 -11.61 -7.01
C CYS A 118 -12.27 -11.71 -5.69
N ASP A 119 -11.23 -12.53 -5.68
CA ASP A 119 -10.33 -12.68 -4.52
C ASP A 119 -9.04 -11.88 -4.68
N LEU A 120 -8.75 -11.41 -5.90
CA LEU A 120 -7.60 -10.59 -6.24
C LEU A 120 -7.96 -9.59 -7.33
N MET A 121 -7.54 -8.34 -7.15
CA MET A 121 -7.60 -7.33 -8.18
C MET A 121 -6.24 -6.65 -8.38
N TYR A 122 -6.03 -6.12 -9.56
CA TYR A 122 -4.90 -5.24 -9.88
C TYR A 122 -5.31 -4.25 -10.98
N ALA A 123 -4.63 -3.11 -11.02
CA ALA A 123 -5.00 -2.00 -11.89
C ALA A 123 -3.81 -1.50 -12.73
N ASN A 124 -4.07 -0.48 -13.53
CA ASN A 124 -3.02 0.25 -14.24
C ASN A 124 -2.10 0.96 -13.26
N ILE A 125 -0.84 1.18 -13.64
CA ILE A 125 0.11 1.99 -12.90
C ILE A 125 0.55 3.18 -13.74
N ARG A 126 0.65 4.36 -13.11
CA ARG A 126 1.25 5.54 -13.72
C ARG A 126 2.73 5.57 -13.36
N MET A 127 3.57 5.49 -14.37
CA MET A 127 5.02 5.53 -14.23
C MET A 127 5.53 6.96 -14.38
N HIS A 128 6.25 7.45 -13.37
CA HIS A 128 6.91 8.75 -13.39
C HIS A 128 8.40 8.55 -13.71
N LYS A 129 8.88 9.21 -14.77
CA LYS A 129 10.31 9.19 -15.13
C LYS A 129 10.98 10.45 -14.60
N ALA A 130 12.22 10.34 -14.15
CA ALA A 130 13.01 11.47 -13.67
C ALA A 130 13.11 12.62 -14.71
N ASN A 131 13.17 12.27 -16.00
CA ASN A 131 13.29 13.22 -17.11
C ASN A 131 12.29 12.86 -18.21
N GLY A 132 10.99 13.12 -18.00
CA GLY A 132 10.00 12.84 -19.03
C GLY A 132 8.56 12.92 -18.55
N SER A 133 7.62 12.92 -19.50
CA SER A 133 6.21 12.87 -19.17
C SER A 133 5.83 11.52 -18.55
N PRO A 134 4.92 11.50 -17.58
CA PRO A 134 4.40 10.25 -17.04
C PRO A 134 3.67 9.46 -18.12
N PHE A 135 3.68 8.14 -18.01
CA PHE A 135 2.93 7.25 -18.90
C PHE A 135 2.21 6.17 -18.11
N VAL A 136 1.08 5.72 -18.64
CA VAL A 136 0.31 4.63 -18.02
C VAL A 136 0.81 3.30 -18.54
N LYS A 137 1.26 2.41 -17.64
CA LYS A 137 1.49 1.00 -17.93
C LYS A 137 0.18 0.26 -17.64
N PRO A 138 -0.52 -0.26 -18.67
CA PRO A 138 -1.78 -0.96 -18.47
C PRO A 138 -1.55 -2.32 -17.78
N ALA A 139 -2.45 -2.66 -16.90
CA ALA A 139 -2.62 -4.02 -16.42
C ALA A 139 -3.19 -4.89 -17.55
N ARG A 140 -2.79 -6.16 -17.63
CA ARG A 140 -3.24 -7.08 -18.67
C ARG A 140 -3.77 -8.37 -18.06
N SER A 141 -4.97 -8.75 -18.45
CA SER A 141 -5.51 -10.07 -18.11
C SER A 141 -5.25 -11.03 -19.28
N ARG A 142 -4.53 -12.11 -19.01
CA ARG A 142 -4.22 -13.16 -20.00
C ARG A 142 -4.44 -14.53 -19.36
N ARG A 143 -4.70 -15.55 -20.20
CA ARG A 143 -4.85 -16.94 -19.75
C ARG A 143 -3.63 -17.45 -18.97
N PHE A 144 -2.43 -17.01 -19.35
CA PHE A 144 -1.17 -17.29 -18.65
C PHE A 144 -0.52 -15.96 -18.33
N GLN A 145 -0.60 -15.56 -17.08
CA GLN A 145 -0.05 -14.28 -16.59
C GLN A 145 1.41 -14.43 -16.21
N THR A 146 2.16 -13.35 -16.44
CA THR A 146 3.55 -13.19 -15.99
C THR A 146 3.64 -11.94 -15.12
N SER A 147 4.75 -11.77 -14.39
CA SER A 147 5.04 -10.55 -13.61
C SER A 147 5.01 -9.25 -14.44
N ARG A 148 4.96 -9.33 -15.77
CA ARG A 148 4.83 -8.16 -16.67
C ARG A 148 3.39 -7.75 -16.92
N ASP A 149 2.43 -8.61 -16.65
CA ASP A 149 1.01 -8.41 -16.96
C ASP A 149 0.26 -7.74 -15.81
N TRP A 150 0.74 -7.88 -14.58
CA TRP A 150 0.18 -7.23 -13.40
C TRP A 150 1.15 -6.21 -12.80
N ASN A 151 0.62 -5.28 -12.02
CA ASN A 151 1.39 -4.22 -11.38
C ASN A 151 1.30 -4.38 -9.87
N HIS A 152 2.38 -4.81 -9.23
CA HIS A 152 2.42 -5.08 -7.78
C HIS A 152 1.85 -3.93 -6.92
N PRO A 153 2.22 -2.64 -7.13
CA PRO A 153 1.73 -1.55 -6.28
C PRO A 153 0.21 -1.33 -6.34
N THR A 154 -0.48 -1.87 -7.35
CA THR A 154 -1.94 -1.76 -7.51
C THR A 154 -2.67 -3.06 -7.20
N THR A 155 -1.99 -4.03 -6.61
CA THR A 155 -2.57 -5.34 -6.30
C THR A 155 -3.18 -5.33 -4.91
N PHE A 156 -4.46 -5.70 -4.83
CA PHE A 156 -5.18 -5.95 -3.60
C PHE A 156 -5.69 -7.39 -3.59
N VAL A 157 -5.67 -8.02 -2.42
CA VAL A 157 -6.13 -9.41 -2.22
C VAL A 157 -7.06 -9.49 -1.02
N LYS A 158 -8.04 -10.41 -1.07
CA LYS A 158 -8.79 -10.78 0.14
C LYS A 158 -7.89 -11.57 1.07
N ALA A 159 -7.94 -11.23 2.36
CA ALA A 159 -7.39 -12.07 3.41
C ALA A 159 -8.29 -13.30 3.60
N GLU A 160 -7.70 -14.47 3.84
CA GLU A 160 -8.43 -15.69 4.20
C GLU A 160 -8.73 -15.73 5.70
#